data_501467dfec61efb5b171f823cabd4633
#
_entry.id   501467dfec61efb5b171f823cabd4633
#
_cell.length_a   1.000
_cell.length_b   1.000
_cell.length_c   1.000
_cell.angle_alpha   90.00
_cell.angle_beta   90.00
_cell.angle_gamma   90.00
#
_symmetry.space_group_name_H-M   'P 1'
#
loop_
_entity.id
_entity.type
_entity.pdbx_description
1 polymer ?
#
loop_
_entity_poly.entity_id
_entity_poly.type
_entity_poly.pdbx_seq_one_letter_code
_entity_poly.pdbx_strand_id
1 'polypeptide(L)'
;MCTDCGCPGSAEQEHHHGQGHEHGHQHKHEHKHHEHSHPADEKPRPGTKVQVETDILIKNDRMAQGNRRLFREKGLFVLNLVSSPGSGKTSILERTLTDLAGTPRCAVIEGDQQTDNDAVRIAATGVPVRQINTGAGCHLDAHMVLHASQHLELDRLDLLLIENVGNLVCPASFDLGEHHKVVVLSVTEGEDKPLKYPQMFHAATVMLLNKIDLLPHLDF
;
A
#
# COMPACT_ATOMS: atom_id res chain seq x y z
N MET A 1 13.80 -7.72 -0.18
CA MET A 1 12.84 -8.72 0.34
C MET A 1 12.85 -8.63 1.85
N CYS A 2 11.76 -8.21 2.47
CA CYS A 2 11.61 -8.28 3.92
C CYS A 2 11.21 -9.71 4.29
N THR A 3 12.12 -10.50 4.82
CA THR A 3 11.90 -11.89 5.27
C THR A 3 11.25 -12.00 6.65
N ASP A 4 10.94 -10.88 7.32
CA ASP A 4 10.47 -10.87 8.71
C ASP A 4 9.06 -10.34 8.96
N CYS A 5 8.26 -10.11 7.92
CA CYS A 5 6.84 -9.83 8.11
C CYS A 5 6.09 -11.16 8.12
N GLY A 6 5.80 -11.69 9.32
CA GLY A 6 5.17 -12.99 9.56
C GLY A 6 3.85 -13.22 8.83
N CYS A 7 3.95 -13.63 7.57
CA CYS A 7 2.86 -14.29 6.87
C CYS A 7 3.03 -15.79 7.02
N PRO A 8 1.98 -16.56 7.37
CA PRO A 8 2.08 -18.02 7.52
C PRO A 8 2.34 -18.65 6.15
N GLY A 9 3.53 -19.23 5.98
CA GLY A 9 3.90 -20.01 4.81
C GLY A 9 3.11 -21.33 4.79
N SER A 10 2.49 -21.63 3.65
CA SER A 10 1.92 -22.95 3.36
C SER A 10 3.04 -23.98 3.23
N ALA A 11 3.10 -24.92 4.16
CA ALA A 11 4.00 -26.08 4.08
C ALA A 11 3.42 -27.11 3.11
N GLU A 12 4.10 -27.35 2.00
CA GLU A 12 3.87 -28.53 1.16
C GLU A 12 4.38 -29.76 1.89
N GLN A 13 3.49 -30.71 2.18
CA GLN A 13 3.84 -32.04 2.66
C GLN A 13 3.93 -32.99 1.47
N GLU A 14 5.14 -33.46 1.20
CA GLU A 14 5.38 -34.61 0.31
C GLU A 14 4.90 -35.86 0.96
N HIS A 15 4.01 -36.61 0.30
CA HIS A 15 3.57 -37.94 0.71
C HIS A 15 4.44 -39.02 0.08
N HIS A 16 5.24 -39.72 0.90
CA HIS A 16 5.85 -40.96 0.53
C HIS A 16 4.85 -42.11 0.66
N HIS A 17 4.69 -42.89 -0.43
CA HIS A 17 3.98 -44.16 -0.45
C HIS A 17 4.86 -45.29 0.17
N GLY A 18 4.32 -45.97 1.17
CA GLY A 18 4.86 -47.20 1.69
C GLY A 18 3.76 -48.28 1.80
N GLN A 19 4.06 -49.47 1.28
CA GLN A 19 3.17 -50.61 1.01
C GLN A 19 2.71 -51.34 2.26
N GLY A 20 1.46 -51.75 2.23
CA GLY A 20 0.87 -53.06 2.55
C GLY A 20 1.05 -53.68 3.94
N HIS A 21 -0.09 -53.95 4.60
CA HIS A 21 -0.38 -55.24 5.22
C HIS A 21 -1.89 -55.34 5.50
N GLU A 22 -2.52 -56.40 4.97
CA GLU A 22 -3.87 -56.87 5.26
C GLU A 22 -3.96 -57.44 6.69
N HIS A 23 -4.92 -57.02 7.48
CA HIS A 23 -5.55 -57.81 8.52
C HIS A 23 -7.00 -57.38 8.68
N GLY A 24 -7.92 -58.32 8.33
CA GLY A 24 -9.34 -58.16 8.49
C GLY A 24 -9.76 -58.31 9.96
N HIS A 25 -10.54 -57.35 10.44
CA HIS A 25 -11.47 -57.54 11.57
C HIS A 25 -12.75 -56.79 11.24
N GLN A 26 -13.86 -57.57 11.15
CA GLN A 26 -15.21 -57.06 11.03
C GLN A 26 -15.66 -56.52 12.41
N HIS A 27 -15.83 -55.24 12.52
CA HIS A 27 -16.63 -54.65 13.59
C HIS A 27 -17.75 -53.80 12.94
N LYS A 28 -18.98 -54.24 13.19
CA LYS A 28 -20.20 -53.46 12.91
C LYS A 28 -20.23 -52.29 13.89
N HIS A 29 -20.02 -51.08 13.39
CA HIS A 29 -20.35 -49.85 14.12
C HIS A 29 -21.57 -49.20 13.47
N GLU A 30 -22.63 -49.08 14.28
CA GLU A 30 -23.79 -48.22 13.96
C GLU A 30 -23.32 -46.75 13.96
N HIS A 31 -23.26 -46.16 12.80
CA HIS A 31 -23.04 -44.73 12.67
C HIS A 31 -24.33 -43.95 12.94
N LYS A 32 -24.44 -43.40 14.15
CA LYS A 32 -25.38 -42.30 14.40
C LYS A 32 -24.89 -41.07 13.64
N HIS A 33 -25.60 -40.70 12.60
CA HIS A 33 -25.39 -39.42 11.90
C HIS A 33 -25.70 -38.27 12.87
N HIS A 34 -24.68 -37.61 13.42
CA HIS A 34 -24.83 -36.29 13.98
C HIS A 34 -24.85 -35.33 12.80
N GLU A 35 -26.02 -34.78 12.52
CA GLU A 35 -26.16 -33.61 11.66
C GLU A 35 -25.43 -32.43 12.34
N HIS A 36 -24.22 -32.13 11.88
CA HIS A 36 -23.58 -30.87 12.17
C HIS A 36 -24.25 -29.82 11.30
N SER A 37 -25.20 -29.09 11.86
CA SER A 37 -25.69 -27.87 11.28
C SER A 37 -24.53 -26.87 11.27
N HIS A 38 -23.94 -26.63 10.09
CA HIS A 38 -23.04 -25.52 9.87
C HIS A 38 -23.84 -24.23 10.11
N PRO A 39 -23.33 -23.27 10.90
CA PRO A 39 -24.00 -21.97 10.99
C PRO A 39 -24.01 -21.41 9.56
N ALA A 40 -25.21 -21.10 9.08
CA ALA A 40 -25.40 -20.40 7.82
C ALA A 40 -24.51 -19.15 7.82
N ASP A 41 -23.78 -18.93 6.72
CA ASP A 41 -23.03 -17.70 6.47
C ASP A 41 -23.98 -16.49 6.64
N GLU A 42 -24.01 -15.96 7.85
CA GLU A 42 -24.77 -14.75 8.17
C GLU A 42 -24.07 -13.59 7.47
N LYS A 43 -24.63 -13.16 6.34
CA LYS A 43 -24.13 -11.95 5.65
C LYS A 43 -24.07 -10.82 6.66
N PRO A 44 -22.93 -10.13 6.82
CA PRO A 44 -22.79 -9.06 7.80
C PRO A 44 -23.89 -8.03 7.60
N ARG A 45 -24.56 -7.66 8.68
CA ARG A 45 -25.62 -6.65 8.67
C ARG A 45 -25.03 -5.33 8.16
N PRO A 46 -25.72 -4.53 7.33
CA PRO A 46 -25.19 -3.30 6.75
C PRO A 46 -24.54 -2.35 7.76
N GLY A 47 -25.07 -2.25 8.99
CA GLY A 47 -24.51 -1.46 10.07
C GLY A 47 -23.14 -1.95 10.58
N THR A 48 -22.86 -3.25 10.49
CA THR A 48 -21.57 -3.82 10.94
C THR A 48 -20.43 -3.44 10.02
N LYS A 49 -20.66 -3.37 8.70
CA LYS A 49 -19.62 -3.00 7.73
C LYS A 49 -19.17 -1.55 7.92
N VAL A 50 -20.12 -0.62 8.05
CA VAL A 50 -19.82 0.81 8.28
C VAL A 50 -19.06 1.01 9.59
N GLN A 51 -19.43 0.28 10.66
CA GLN A 51 -18.73 0.37 11.94
C GLN A 51 -17.27 -0.11 11.81
N VAL A 52 -17.03 -1.25 11.14
CA VAL A 52 -15.66 -1.79 10.92
C VAL A 52 -14.81 -0.81 10.10
N GLU A 53 -15.35 -0.25 9.03
CA GLU A 53 -14.64 0.75 8.21
C GLU A 53 -14.28 1.99 9.05
N THR A 54 -15.20 2.48 9.88
CA THR A 54 -14.95 3.61 10.78
C THR A 54 -13.85 3.29 11.80
N ASP A 55 -13.90 2.12 12.41
CA ASP A 55 -12.89 1.70 13.41
C ASP A 55 -11.48 1.57 12.79
N ILE A 56 -11.40 1.09 11.55
CA ILE A 56 -10.14 1.01 10.80
C ILE A 56 -9.56 2.42 10.57
N LEU A 57 -10.37 3.37 10.12
CA LEU A 57 -9.93 4.74 9.88
C LEU A 57 -9.49 5.43 11.17
N ILE A 58 -10.26 5.29 12.27
CA ILE A 58 -9.89 5.85 13.57
C ILE A 58 -8.54 5.29 14.05
N LYS A 59 -8.31 3.98 13.86
CA LYS A 59 -7.02 3.37 14.20
C LYS A 59 -5.89 3.92 13.35
N ASN A 60 -6.11 4.04 12.03
CA ASN A 60 -5.13 4.63 11.12
C ASN A 60 -4.78 6.07 11.51
N ASP A 61 -5.76 6.90 11.80
CA ASP A 61 -5.57 8.32 12.15
C ASP A 61 -4.72 8.48 13.41
N ARG A 62 -4.93 7.63 14.42
CA ARG A 62 -4.09 7.62 15.63
C ARG A 62 -2.62 7.29 15.30
N MET A 63 -2.40 6.34 14.41
CA MET A 63 -1.04 5.98 13.96
C MET A 63 -0.43 7.07 13.10
N ALA A 64 -1.20 7.68 12.19
CA ALA A 64 -0.77 8.81 11.38
C ALA A 64 -0.33 10.00 12.24
N GLN A 65 -1.06 10.29 13.33
CA GLN A 65 -0.64 11.30 14.31
C GLN A 65 0.69 10.94 14.99
N GLY A 66 0.93 9.65 15.26
CA GLY A 66 2.21 9.15 15.76
C GLY A 66 3.35 9.38 14.76
N ASN A 67 3.13 9.01 13.49
CA ASN A 67 4.08 9.23 12.39
C ASN A 67 4.40 10.71 12.23
N ARG A 68 3.39 11.57 12.24
CA ARG A 68 3.56 13.03 12.10
C ARG A 68 4.41 13.61 13.22
N ARG A 69 4.27 13.11 14.47
CA ARG A 69 5.13 13.52 15.59
C ARG A 69 6.55 13.05 15.38
N LEU A 70 6.75 11.78 15.02
CA LEU A 70 8.07 11.21 14.72
C LEU A 70 8.78 12.00 13.62
N PHE A 71 8.12 12.25 12.50
CA PHE A 71 8.71 12.98 11.37
C PHE A 71 9.07 14.41 11.75
N ARG A 72 8.24 15.08 12.55
CA ARG A 72 8.53 16.43 13.07
C ARG A 72 9.73 16.43 14.02
N GLU A 73 9.82 15.46 14.93
CA GLU A 73 10.94 15.33 15.86
C GLU A 73 12.26 15.08 15.13
N LYS A 74 12.21 14.39 13.98
CA LYS A 74 13.36 14.15 13.11
C LYS A 74 13.66 15.31 12.15
N GLY A 75 12.85 16.36 12.12
CA GLY A 75 12.98 17.46 11.17
C GLY A 75 12.74 17.05 9.72
N LEU A 76 12.02 15.96 9.50
CA LEU A 76 11.82 15.31 8.21
C LEU A 76 10.59 15.88 7.52
N PHE A 77 10.74 16.40 6.30
CA PHE A 77 9.62 16.78 5.44
C PHE A 77 9.09 15.56 4.68
N VAL A 78 7.78 15.32 4.68
CA VAL A 78 7.20 14.09 4.13
C VAL A 78 6.12 14.41 3.11
N LEU A 79 6.23 13.83 1.91
CA LEU A 79 5.26 13.93 0.83
C LEU A 79 4.70 12.54 0.50
N ASN A 80 3.38 12.44 0.31
CA ASN A 80 2.69 11.24 -0.11
C ASN A 80 2.14 11.43 -1.53
N LEU A 81 2.73 10.76 -2.52
CA LEU A 81 2.34 10.83 -3.92
C LEU A 81 1.25 9.78 -4.20
N VAL A 82 0.11 10.26 -4.66
CA VAL A 82 -1.07 9.46 -5.01
C VAL A 82 -1.51 9.73 -6.44
N SER A 83 -2.01 8.73 -7.15
CA SER A 83 -2.51 8.87 -8.52
C SER A 83 -3.28 7.66 -9.00
N SER A 84 -3.88 7.74 -10.17
CA SER A 84 -4.24 6.54 -10.94
C SER A 84 -2.98 5.75 -11.35
N PRO A 85 -3.11 4.45 -11.66
CA PRO A 85 -2.05 3.68 -12.30
C PRO A 85 -1.60 4.35 -13.61
N GLY A 86 -0.29 4.36 -13.87
CA GLY A 86 0.26 4.89 -15.13
C GLY A 86 0.28 6.41 -15.25
N SER A 87 -0.08 7.18 -14.22
CA SER A 87 0.00 8.66 -14.27
C SER A 87 1.42 9.20 -14.25
N GLY A 88 2.43 8.36 -13.91
CA GLY A 88 3.84 8.69 -13.95
C GLY A 88 4.46 9.10 -12.62
N LYS A 89 3.92 8.67 -11.47
CA LYS A 89 4.51 8.91 -10.13
C LYS A 89 5.98 8.56 -10.06
N THR A 90 6.31 7.31 -10.40
CA THR A 90 7.70 6.80 -10.38
C THR A 90 8.63 7.64 -11.24
N SER A 91 8.19 8.04 -12.46
CA SER A 91 9.00 8.87 -13.34
C SER A 91 9.23 10.29 -12.78
N ILE A 92 8.23 10.85 -12.08
CA ILE A 92 8.37 12.13 -11.37
C ILE A 92 9.38 11.97 -10.24
N LEU A 93 9.30 10.88 -9.47
CA LEU A 93 10.24 10.61 -8.38
C LEU A 93 11.67 10.45 -8.89
N GLU A 94 11.91 9.60 -9.90
CA GLU A 94 13.23 9.41 -10.51
C GLU A 94 13.84 10.74 -10.95
N ARG A 95 13.05 11.55 -11.65
CA ARG A 95 13.50 12.86 -12.14
C ARG A 95 13.79 13.81 -10.98
N THR A 96 12.91 13.89 -10.00
CA THR A 96 13.07 14.75 -8.81
C THR A 96 14.33 14.37 -8.04
N LEU A 97 14.53 13.08 -7.76
CA LEU A 97 15.70 12.59 -7.02
C LEU A 97 17.01 12.83 -7.78
N THR A 98 16.99 12.67 -9.10
CA THR A 98 18.12 12.97 -9.97
C THR A 98 18.47 14.47 -9.95
N ASP A 99 17.46 15.33 -10.07
CA ASP A 99 17.66 16.78 -10.09
C ASP A 99 18.09 17.34 -8.74
N LEU A 100 17.63 16.74 -7.63
CA LEU A 100 18.04 17.13 -6.28
C LEU A 100 19.48 16.71 -5.93
N ALA A 101 20.02 15.69 -6.59
CA ALA A 101 21.44 15.29 -6.54
C ALA A 101 22.08 15.29 -5.13
N GLY A 102 21.39 14.69 -4.14
CA GLY A 102 21.92 14.50 -2.78
C GLY A 102 21.66 15.66 -1.81
N THR A 103 21.08 16.76 -2.25
CA THR A 103 20.65 17.86 -1.37
C THR A 103 19.26 18.36 -1.79
N PRO A 104 18.21 18.17 -0.96
CA PRO A 104 18.17 17.55 0.37
C PRO A 104 18.47 16.03 0.35
N ARG A 105 18.82 15.46 1.51
CA ARG A 105 19.03 14.02 1.69
C ARG A 105 17.68 13.32 1.67
N CYS A 106 17.44 12.55 0.63
CA CYS A 106 16.15 11.92 0.37
C CYS A 106 16.16 10.43 0.71
N ALA A 107 14.98 9.90 1.02
CA ALA A 107 14.66 8.47 0.97
C ALA A 107 13.25 8.27 0.41
N VAL A 108 12.95 7.06 -0.04
CA VAL A 108 11.65 6.71 -0.61
C VAL A 108 11.07 5.48 0.10
N ILE A 109 9.77 5.55 0.42
CA ILE A 109 8.94 4.38 0.72
C ILE A 109 8.06 4.17 -0.50
N GLU A 110 8.16 3.00 -1.13
CA GLU A 110 7.41 2.66 -2.33
C GLU A 110 6.40 1.57 -2.00
N GLY A 111 5.12 1.77 -2.34
CA GLY A 111 4.03 0.83 -2.15
C GLY A 111 3.52 0.28 -3.46
N ASP A 112 3.72 -1.03 -3.69
CA ASP A 112 3.15 -1.72 -4.84
C ASP A 112 2.45 -3.03 -4.42
N GLN A 113 1.60 -3.54 -5.31
CA GLN A 113 0.82 -4.75 -5.05
C GLN A 113 1.63 -6.03 -5.29
N GLN A 114 2.50 -6.07 -6.30
CA GLN A 114 3.09 -7.33 -6.77
C GLN A 114 4.55 -7.26 -7.23
N THR A 115 5.03 -6.10 -7.69
CA THR A 115 6.34 -5.99 -8.34
C THR A 115 7.30 -5.10 -7.56
N ASP A 116 8.60 -5.28 -7.80
CA ASP A 116 9.67 -4.42 -7.26
C ASP A 116 10.27 -3.49 -8.33
N ASN A 117 9.67 -3.45 -9.52
CA ASN A 117 10.21 -2.71 -10.65
C ASN A 117 10.38 -1.21 -10.35
N ASP A 118 9.38 -0.59 -9.72
CA ASP A 118 9.44 0.82 -9.38
C ASP A 118 10.45 1.10 -8.26
N ALA A 119 10.55 0.22 -7.26
CA ALA A 119 11.59 0.31 -6.24
C ALA A 119 13.01 0.18 -6.83
N VAL A 120 13.23 -0.72 -7.79
CA VAL A 120 14.51 -0.87 -8.50
C VAL A 120 14.86 0.39 -9.30
N ARG A 121 13.90 0.98 -10.00
CA ARG A 121 14.08 2.25 -10.74
C ARG A 121 14.48 3.39 -9.82
N ILE A 122 13.79 3.54 -8.69
CA ILE A 122 14.10 4.57 -7.70
C ILE A 122 15.47 4.32 -7.07
N ALA A 123 15.80 3.07 -6.71
CA ALA A 123 17.09 2.71 -6.14
C ALA A 123 18.26 3.03 -7.07
N ALA A 124 18.06 2.98 -8.38
CA ALA A 124 19.08 3.36 -9.37
C ALA A 124 19.48 4.85 -9.29
N THR A 125 18.68 5.71 -8.68
CA THR A 125 19.03 7.12 -8.38
C THR A 125 20.03 7.27 -7.22
N GLY A 126 20.32 6.18 -6.50
CA GLY A 126 21.28 6.15 -5.37
C GLY A 126 20.68 6.52 -4.01
N VAL A 127 19.38 6.77 -3.91
CA VAL A 127 18.72 7.06 -2.63
C VAL A 127 18.27 5.77 -1.92
N PRO A 128 18.22 5.77 -0.57
CA PRO A 128 17.62 4.65 0.18
C PRO A 128 16.16 4.46 -0.20
N VAL A 129 15.77 3.22 -0.53
CA VAL A 129 14.40 2.84 -0.85
C VAL A 129 13.93 1.72 0.07
N ARG A 130 12.68 1.80 0.52
CA ARG A 130 11.99 0.71 1.20
C ARG A 130 10.69 0.41 0.49
N GLN A 131 10.61 -0.81 -0.05
CA GLN A 131 9.39 -1.29 -0.69
C GLN A 131 8.46 -1.92 0.35
N ILE A 132 7.17 -1.65 0.18
CA ILE A 132 6.06 -2.30 0.88
C ILE A 132 5.24 -3.04 -0.16
N ASN A 133 5.25 -4.37 -0.10
CA ASN A 133 4.33 -5.17 -0.90
C ASN A 133 2.99 -5.24 -0.17
N THR A 134 1.96 -4.63 -0.76
CA THR A 134 0.62 -4.59 -0.18
C THR A 134 -0.22 -5.82 -0.52
N GLY A 135 0.27 -6.70 -1.41
CA GLY A 135 -0.47 -7.87 -1.89
C GLY A 135 -1.80 -7.47 -2.53
N ALA A 136 -2.91 -7.85 -1.91
CA ALA A 136 -4.26 -7.47 -2.36
C ALA A 136 -4.68 -6.05 -1.92
N GLY A 137 -3.88 -5.36 -1.11
CA GLY A 137 -4.16 -4.02 -0.62
C GLY A 137 -4.00 -2.98 -1.74
N CYS A 138 -4.93 -2.04 -1.81
CA CYS A 138 -4.97 -0.99 -2.84
C CYS A 138 -4.46 0.37 -2.34
N HIS A 139 -3.82 0.43 -1.17
CA HIS A 139 -3.26 1.63 -0.55
C HIS A 139 -2.25 1.26 0.54
N LEU A 140 -1.45 2.24 0.94
CA LEU A 140 -0.65 2.20 2.16
C LEU A 140 -1.47 2.74 3.33
N ASP A 141 -1.23 2.21 4.53
CA ASP A 141 -1.71 2.75 5.80
C ASP A 141 -0.57 3.30 6.66
N ALA A 142 -0.93 4.01 7.74
CA ALA A 142 0.05 4.64 8.63
C ALA A 142 0.95 3.62 9.36
N HIS A 143 0.45 2.41 9.62
CA HIS A 143 1.23 1.34 10.25
C HIS A 143 2.32 0.83 9.29
N MET A 144 1.96 0.59 8.03
CA MET A 144 2.91 0.15 7.00
C MET A 144 4.04 1.17 6.83
N VAL A 145 3.70 2.45 6.78
CA VAL A 145 4.68 3.54 6.67
C VAL A 145 5.58 3.62 7.89
N LEU A 146 5.01 3.52 9.10
CA LEU A 146 5.80 3.49 10.34
C LEU A 146 6.82 2.34 10.31
N HIS A 147 6.37 1.13 9.97
CA HIS A 147 7.22 -0.04 9.92
C HIS A 147 8.35 0.11 8.90
N ALA A 148 8.04 0.57 7.68
CA ALA A 148 9.05 0.82 6.65
C ALA A 148 10.05 1.90 7.07
N SER A 149 9.60 2.95 7.75
CA SER A 149 10.45 4.04 8.22
C SER A 149 11.48 3.62 9.27
N GLN A 150 11.19 2.57 10.07
CA GLN A 150 12.14 2.00 11.04
C GLN A 150 13.40 1.41 10.38
N HIS A 151 13.33 1.09 9.11
CA HIS A 151 14.44 0.56 8.32
C HIS A 151 15.19 1.64 7.54
N LEU A 152 14.91 2.91 7.81
CA LEU A 152 15.60 4.07 7.24
C LEU A 152 16.32 4.84 8.36
N GLU A 153 17.46 5.44 8.03
CA GLU A 153 18.21 6.29 8.97
C GLU A 153 17.61 7.70 9.04
N LEU A 154 16.39 7.81 9.62
CA LEU A 154 15.60 9.05 9.61
C LEU A 154 16.35 10.29 10.09
N ASP A 155 17.29 10.14 11.06
CA ASP A 155 18.12 11.24 11.57
C ASP A 155 19.08 11.84 10.52
N ARG A 156 19.26 11.15 9.40
CA ARG A 156 20.13 11.57 8.29
C ARG A 156 19.36 12.10 7.10
N LEU A 157 18.04 12.13 7.17
CA LEU A 157 17.18 12.52 6.07
C LEU A 157 16.59 13.90 6.29
N ASP A 158 16.37 14.60 5.19
CA ASP A 158 15.68 15.89 5.16
C ASP A 158 14.28 15.73 4.50
N LEU A 159 14.16 14.80 3.54
CA LEU A 159 12.95 14.56 2.74
C LEU A 159 12.64 13.05 2.64
N LEU A 160 11.42 12.70 3.00
CA LEU A 160 10.86 11.38 2.77
C LEU A 160 9.74 11.47 1.73
N LEU A 161 9.89 10.73 0.65
CA LEU A 161 8.88 10.60 -0.39
C LEU A 161 8.19 9.25 -0.23
N ILE A 162 6.86 9.25 -0.20
CA ILE A 162 6.05 8.04 -0.15
C ILE A 162 5.35 7.93 -1.51
N GLU A 163 5.66 6.89 -2.27
CA GLU A 163 4.91 6.52 -3.46
C GLU A 163 3.80 5.55 -3.06
N ASN A 164 2.55 5.99 -3.15
CA ASN A 164 1.40 5.17 -2.84
C ASN A 164 1.02 4.28 -4.03
N VAL A 165 0.30 3.20 -3.75
CA VAL A 165 -0.31 2.34 -4.78
C VAL A 165 -1.14 3.18 -5.74
N GLY A 166 -1.12 2.84 -7.03
CA GLY A 166 -1.90 3.52 -8.05
C GLY A 166 -3.41 3.35 -7.85
N ASN A 167 -4.03 4.27 -7.09
CA ASN A 167 -5.45 4.29 -6.77
C ASN A 167 -5.88 5.69 -6.32
N LEU A 168 -7.07 6.16 -6.77
CA LEU A 168 -7.64 7.45 -6.38
C LEU A 168 -8.78 7.35 -5.36
N VAL A 169 -9.15 6.15 -4.93
CA VAL A 169 -10.28 5.93 -3.99
C VAL A 169 -9.75 5.70 -2.58
N CYS A 170 -9.15 4.54 -2.34
CA CYS A 170 -8.74 4.14 -0.99
C CYS A 170 -7.73 5.10 -0.34
N PRO A 171 -6.65 5.55 -1.01
CA PRO A 171 -5.66 6.44 -0.40
C PRO A 171 -6.21 7.82 0.01
N ALA A 172 -7.40 8.21 -0.50
CA ALA A 172 -8.02 9.48 -0.13
C ALA A 172 -8.36 9.55 1.36
N SER A 173 -8.80 8.43 1.95
CA SER A 173 -9.25 8.35 3.34
C SER A 173 -8.15 8.00 4.33
N PHE A 174 -6.95 7.60 3.85
CA PHE A 174 -5.85 7.19 4.71
C PHE A 174 -4.78 8.28 4.82
N ASP A 175 -4.69 8.87 6.01
CA ASP A 175 -3.60 9.75 6.43
C ASP A 175 -2.39 8.87 6.80
N LEU A 176 -1.21 9.16 6.32
CA LEU A 176 0.02 8.43 6.62
C LEU A 176 0.92 9.18 7.61
N GLY A 177 0.55 10.42 7.99
CA GLY A 177 1.34 11.34 8.78
C GLY A 177 2.20 12.27 7.91
N GLU A 178 1.93 12.32 6.60
CA GLU A 178 2.60 13.20 5.64
C GLU A 178 2.33 14.68 5.90
N HIS A 179 3.22 15.56 5.42
CA HIS A 179 3.01 17.02 5.42
C HIS A 179 2.05 17.42 4.29
N HIS A 180 2.22 16.80 3.12
CA HIS A 180 1.35 17.03 1.97
C HIS A 180 1.03 15.72 1.26
N LYS A 181 -0.24 15.55 0.92
CA LYS A 181 -0.72 14.58 -0.06
C LYS A 181 -0.68 15.25 -1.42
N VAL A 182 0.11 14.68 -2.34
CA VAL A 182 0.36 15.20 -3.69
C VAL A 182 -0.36 14.30 -4.67
N VAL A 183 -1.43 14.80 -5.30
CA VAL A 183 -2.12 14.05 -6.35
C VAL A 183 -1.46 14.31 -7.69
N VAL A 184 -1.08 13.26 -8.40
CA VAL A 184 -0.55 13.32 -9.76
C VAL A 184 -1.67 12.99 -10.73
N LEU A 185 -2.03 13.94 -11.57
CA LEU A 185 -3.00 13.80 -12.66
C LEU A 185 -2.26 13.83 -14.00
N SER A 186 -2.42 12.83 -14.82
CA SER A 186 -1.91 12.85 -16.19
C SER A 186 -2.96 13.46 -17.13
N VAL A 187 -2.54 14.31 -18.06
CA VAL A 187 -3.43 14.86 -19.09
C VAL A 187 -4.13 13.79 -19.95
N THR A 188 -3.53 12.57 -20.00
CA THR A 188 -4.11 11.43 -20.73
C THR A 188 -5.30 10.76 -20.02
N GLU A 189 -5.60 11.17 -18.78
CA GLU A 189 -6.68 10.57 -17.99
C GLU A 189 -8.03 11.26 -18.15
N GLY A 190 -8.05 12.39 -18.82
CA GLY A 190 -9.23 13.24 -19.03
C GLY A 190 -9.43 14.29 -17.94
N GLU A 191 -10.04 15.40 -18.31
CA GLU A 191 -10.30 16.56 -17.44
C GLU A 191 -11.35 16.29 -16.35
N ASP A 192 -12.13 15.23 -16.50
CA ASP A 192 -13.23 14.88 -15.61
C ASP A 192 -12.78 14.08 -14.36
N LYS A 193 -11.50 13.70 -14.25
CA LYS A 193 -10.96 12.96 -13.10
C LYS A 193 -11.25 13.63 -11.75
N PRO A 194 -11.09 14.94 -11.57
CA PRO A 194 -11.43 15.59 -10.31
C PRO A 194 -12.92 15.46 -9.95
N LEU A 195 -13.79 15.47 -10.94
CA LEU A 195 -15.23 15.30 -10.74
C LEU A 195 -15.61 13.85 -10.41
N LYS A 196 -14.88 12.87 -10.95
CA LYS A 196 -15.08 11.43 -10.68
C LYS A 196 -14.54 11.00 -9.32
N TYR A 197 -13.46 11.64 -8.85
CA TYR A 197 -12.76 11.27 -7.61
C TYR A 197 -12.63 12.46 -6.64
N PRO A 198 -13.72 13.18 -6.33
CA PRO A 198 -13.65 14.43 -5.59
C PRO A 198 -12.99 14.29 -4.22
N GLN A 199 -13.13 13.14 -3.57
CA GLN A 199 -12.54 12.89 -2.26
C GLN A 199 -11.00 12.97 -2.30
N MET A 200 -10.37 12.41 -3.35
CA MET A 200 -8.92 12.46 -3.49
C MET A 200 -8.43 13.89 -3.72
N PHE A 201 -9.08 14.62 -4.63
CA PHE A 201 -8.68 15.99 -4.95
C PHE A 201 -8.96 16.96 -3.80
N HIS A 202 -9.94 16.66 -2.95
CA HIS A 202 -10.19 17.40 -1.71
C HIS A 202 -9.16 17.10 -0.61
N ALA A 203 -8.73 15.84 -0.50
CA ALA A 203 -7.74 15.41 0.49
C ALA A 203 -6.30 15.83 0.12
N ALA A 204 -6.01 16.01 -1.16
CA ALA A 204 -4.70 16.45 -1.63
C ALA A 204 -4.52 17.95 -1.41
N THR A 205 -3.34 18.36 -0.99
CA THR A 205 -2.97 19.78 -0.80
C THR A 205 -2.15 20.32 -1.96
N VAL A 206 -1.62 19.45 -2.80
CA VAL A 206 -0.85 19.78 -4.01
C VAL A 206 -1.33 18.89 -5.15
N MET A 207 -1.47 19.45 -6.34
CA MET A 207 -1.75 18.72 -7.58
C MET A 207 -0.61 18.95 -8.57
N LEU A 208 -0.11 17.87 -9.16
CA LEU A 208 0.83 17.90 -10.28
C LEU A 208 0.11 17.44 -11.54
N LEU A 209 0.12 18.28 -12.57
CA LEU A 209 -0.35 17.91 -13.89
C LEU A 209 0.82 17.37 -14.70
N ASN A 210 0.76 16.09 -15.06
CA ASN A 210 1.86 15.36 -15.72
C ASN A 210 1.56 15.07 -17.19
N LYS A 211 2.60 14.73 -17.94
CA LYS A 211 2.56 14.43 -19.39
C LYS A 211 1.99 15.58 -20.23
N ILE A 212 2.24 16.82 -19.81
CA ILE A 212 1.73 18.03 -20.48
C ILE A 212 2.28 18.21 -21.90
N ASP A 213 3.37 17.53 -22.25
CA ASP A 213 3.90 17.41 -23.60
C ASP A 213 2.91 16.75 -24.58
N LEU A 214 1.96 15.96 -24.06
CA LEU A 214 0.93 15.31 -24.86
C LEU A 214 -0.30 16.19 -25.13
N LEU A 215 -0.43 17.35 -24.48
CA LEU A 215 -1.58 18.27 -24.68
C LEU A 215 -1.87 18.58 -26.16
N PRO A 216 -0.84 18.84 -27.03
CA PRO A 216 -1.10 19.12 -28.44
C PRO A 216 -1.72 17.94 -29.24
N HIS A 217 -1.74 16.75 -28.64
CA HIS A 217 -2.21 15.51 -29.27
C HIS A 217 -3.52 14.99 -28.66
N LEU A 218 -4.11 15.76 -27.74
CA LEU A 218 -5.33 15.38 -27.04
C LEU A 218 -6.45 16.35 -27.39
N ASP A 219 -7.64 15.81 -27.60
CA ASP A 219 -8.86 16.60 -27.68
C ASP A 219 -9.37 16.87 -26.24
N PHE A 220 -9.29 18.11 -25.83
CA PHE A 220 -9.81 18.62 -24.56
C PHE A 220 -11.09 19.41 -24.82
#